data_725689e7c176f44bc54308baa6c91ddd
#
_entry.id   725689e7c176f44bc54308baa6c91ddd
#
_cell.length_a   1.000
_cell.length_b   1.000
_cell.length_c   1.000
_cell.angle_alpha   90.00
_cell.angle_beta   90.00
_cell.angle_gamma   90.00
#
_symmetry.space_group_name_H-M   'P 1'
#
loop_
_entity.id
_entity.type
_entity.pdbx_description
1 polymer ?
#
loop_
_entity_poly.entity_id
_entity_poly.type
_entity_poly.pdbx_seq_one_letter_code
_entity_poly.pdbx_strand_id
1 'polypeptide(L)'
;VIFKGAGVAIATPFYENGNGINYDELARLIDFNLNNGTDAIIIAGTSGESATMTDEEHEEIIKFTVDYVNKRVPVIAGTGSNDTRYAINLSQHADKAGADALLVVTPYYNKCTQKGLIKHFTSIADNVNVPIILYDVPSRTGVGITPETYAVLAEHPRIAAVKEASGNISQVAETMSLCGDKLTFYSGNDDQIVPLLSLGAKGVIS
;
A
#
# COMPACT_ATOMS: atom_id res chain seq x y z
N VAL A 1 5.40 -6.19 11.99
CA VAL A 1 6.23 -5.45 11.03
C VAL A 1 6.32 -6.26 9.75
N ILE A 2 5.90 -5.69 8.60
CA ILE A 2 5.91 -6.38 7.30
C ILE A 2 7.35 -6.38 6.74
N PHE A 3 8.01 -5.23 6.76
CA PHE A 3 9.43 -5.07 6.43
C PHE A 3 10.04 -3.92 7.23
N LYS A 4 11.36 -3.73 7.15
CA LYS A 4 12.09 -2.55 7.64
C LYS A 4 12.99 -2.04 6.54
N GLY A 5 13.10 -0.72 6.39
CA GLY A 5 13.94 -0.10 5.37
C GLY A 5 13.14 0.48 4.21
N ALA A 6 13.55 0.24 2.98
CA ALA A 6 12.99 0.84 1.78
C ALA A 6 12.10 -0.13 1.00
N GLY A 7 10.82 0.20 0.90
CA GLY A 7 9.89 -0.44 -0.03
C GLY A 7 9.69 0.44 -1.25
N VAL A 8 9.92 -0.10 -2.45
CA VAL A 8 9.81 0.65 -3.70
C VAL A 8 8.43 0.47 -4.32
N ALA A 9 7.70 1.58 -4.49
CA ALA A 9 6.47 1.62 -5.29
C ALA A 9 6.86 1.62 -6.78
N ILE A 10 7.08 0.42 -7.32
CA ILE A 10 7.70 0.19 -8.62
C ILE A 10 6.80 0.69 -9.76
N ALA A 11 7.42 1.26 -10.79
CA ALA A 11 6.73 1.64 -12.02
C ALA A 11 6.33 0.39 -12.82
N THR A 12 5.30 0.52 -13.65
CA THR A 12 4.89 -0.52 -14.58
C THR A 12 5.39 -0.18 -15.97
N PRO A 13 6.31 -0.97 -16.55
CA PRO A 13 6.70 -0.77 -17.94
C PRO A 13 5.60 -1.27 -18.88
N PHE A 14 5.16 -0.37 -19.76
CA PHE A 14 4.23 -0.69 -20.85
C PHE A 14 4.99 -0.74 -22.18
N TYR A 15 4.45 -1.43 -23.17
CA TYR A 15 4.96 -1.33 -24.54
C TYR A 15 4.64 0.04 -25.13
N GLU A 16 5.54 0.60 -25.94
CA GLU A 16 5.40 1.94 -26.57
C GLU A 16 4.10 2.12 -27.38
N ASN A 17 3.59 1.04 -27.93
CA ASN A 17 2.33 1.04 -28.71
C ASN A 17 1.06 0.93 -27.82
N GLY A 18 1.21 0.91 -26.50
CA GLY A 18 0.10 0.75 -25.56
C GLY A 18 -0.50 -0.67 -25.50
N ASN A 19 0.17 -1.68 -26.07
CA ASN A 19 -0.31 -3.07 -26.12
C ASN A 19 0.09 -3.87 -24.86
N GLY A 20 -0.29 -3.36 -23.68
CA GLY A 20 -0.15 -4.09 -22.43
C GLY A 20 1.21 -3.92 -21.74
N ILE A 21 1.43 -4.76 -20.73
CA ILE A 21 2.58 -4.69 -19.83
C ILE A 21 3.77 -5.42 -20.43
N ASN A 22 4.97 -4.79 -20.35
CA ASN A 22 6.22 -5.41 -20.75
C ASN A 22 6.84 -6.15 -19.56
N TYR A 23 6.52 -7.43 -19.42
CA TYR A 23 6.96 -8.27 -18.31
C TYR A 23 8.47 -8.52 -18.29
N ASP A 24 9.14 -8.55 -19.44
CA ASP A 24 10.60 -8.69 -19.49
C ASP A 24 11.29 -7.47 -18.87
N GLU A 25 10.78 -6.27 -19.14
CA GLU A 25 11.30 -5.05 -18.56
C GLU A 25 10.91 -4.90 -17.08
N LEU A 26 9.74 -5.39 -16.70
CA LEU A 26 9.33 -5.45 -15.28
C LEU A 26 10.27 -6.37 -14.49
N ALA A 27 10.63 -7.53 -15.03
CA ALA A 27 11.59 -8.45 -14.42
C ALA A 27 12.95 -7.78 -14.18
N ARG A 28 13.46 -7.04 -15.19
CA ARG A 28 14.73 -6.28 -15.08
C ARG A 28 14.63 -5.20 -14.01
N LEU A 29 13.51 -4.49 -13.94
CA LEU A 29 13.29 -3.44 -12.96
C LEU A 29 13.21 -3.99 -11.54
N ILE A 30 12.57 -5.15 -11.35
CA ILE A 30 12.54 -5.87 -10.08
C ILE A 30 13.96 -6.26 -9.67
N ASP A 31 14.71 -6.90 -10.56
CA ASP A 31 16.10 -7.33 -10.27
C ASP A 31 17.00 -6.14 -9.97
N PHE A 32 16.86 -5.02 -10.70
CA PHE A 32 17.58 -3.79 -10.40
C PHE A 32 17.33 -3.33 -8.96
N ASN A 33 16.07 -3.26 -8.53
CA ASN A 33 15.74 -2.83 -7.18
C ASN A 33 16.29 -3.80 -6.13
N LEU A 34 16.10 -5.11 -6.31
CA LEU A 34 16.57 -6.12 -5.38
C LEU A 34 18.10 -6.11 -5.25
N ASN A 35 18.83 -5.96 -6.35
CA ASN A 35 20.28 -5.89 -6.36
C ASN A 35 20.82 -4.59 -5.74
N ASN A 36 19.99 -3.56 -5.62
CA ASN A 36 20.34 -2.28 -4.99
C ASN A 36 19.78 -2.11 -3.57
N GLY A 37 19.34 -3.20 -2.93
CA GLY A 37 19.05 -3.23 -1.51
C GLY A 37 17.65 -2.81 -1.13
N THR A 38 16.67 -2.95 -2.04
CA THR A 38 15.25 -2.79 -1.72
C THR A 38 14.79 -3.88 -0.75
N ASP A 39 14.05 -3.50 0.29
CA ASP A 39 13.54 -4.40 1.34
C ASP A 39 12.10 -4.90 1.08
N ALA A 40 11.38 -4.29 0.14
CA ALA A 40 10.05 -4.72 -0.29
C ALA A 40 9.71 -4.17 -1.68
N ILE A 41 8.92 -4.90 -2.46
CA ILE A 41 8.37 -4.43 -3.74
C ILE A 41 6.87 -4.13 -3.55
N ILE A 42 6.45 -2.92 -3.90
CA ILE A 42 5.06 -2.52 -3.94
C ILE A 42 4.61 -2.46 -5.39
N ILE A 43 3.78 -3.42 -5.81
CA ILE A 43 3.28 -3.55 -7.17
C ILE A 43 1.86 -3.01 -7.30
N ALA A 44 1.50 -2.54 -8.48
CA ALA A 44 0.18 -1.99 -8.79
C ALA A 44 -0.27 -0.88 -7.82
N GLY A 45 0.68 -0.09 -7.32
CA GLY A 45 0.42 1.14 -6.59
C GLY A 45 0.14 2.32 -7.55
N THR A 46 0.03 3.53 -6.99
CA THR A 46 -0.17 4.76 -7.77
C THR A 46 0.97 5.00 -8.77
N SER A 47 2.23 4.81 -8.34
CA SER A 47 3.40 4.95 -9.22
C SER A 47 3.45 3.88 -10.31
N GLY A 48 2.84 2.72 -10.08
CA GLY A 48 2.68 1.66 -11.06
C GLY A 48 1.48 1.83 -11.98
N GLU A 49 0.79 2.98 -11.93
CA GLU A 49 -0.33 3.33 -12.81
C GLU A 49 -1.51 2.35 -12.78
N SER A 50 -1.80 1.75 -11.61
CA SER A 50 -2.88 0.77 -11.45
C SER A 50 -4.25 1.28 -11.94
N ALA A 51 -4.49 2.60 -11.88
CA ALA A 51 -5.75 3.20 -12.33
C ALA A 51 -5.95 3.17 -13.86
N THR A 52 -4.92 2.86 -14.63
CA THR A 52 -4.97 2.76 -16.11
C THR A 52 -4.97 1.31 -16.61
N MET A 53 -4.84 0.34 -15.70
CA MET A 53 -4.86 -1.09 -16.02
C MET A 53 -6.29 -1.62 -16.14
N THR A 54 -6.48 -2.62 -16.99
CA THR A 54 -7.66 -3.47 -16.92
C THR A 54 -7.60 -4.35 -15.67
N ASP A 55 -8.71 -5.00 -15.31
CA ASP A 55 -8.73 -5.93 -14.18
C ASP A 55 -7.75 -7.10 -14.42
N GLU A 56 -7.73 -7.63 -15.65
CA GLU A 56 -6.83 -8.70 -16.05
C GLU A 56 -5.36 -8.28 -15.92
N GLU A 57 -4.98 -7.10 -16.41
CA GLU A 57 -3.61 -6.58 -16.28
C GLU A 57 -3.21 -6.40 -14.82
N HIS A 58 -4.12 -5.88 -13.97
CA HIS A 58 -3.87 -5.71 -12.54
C HIS A 58 -3.65 -7.04 -11.83
N GLU A 59 -4.46 -8.04 -12.15
CA GLU A 59 -4.36 -9.38 -11.59
C GLU A 59 -3.08 -10.10 -12.04
N GLU A 60 -2.79 -10.04 -13.34
CA GLU A 60 -1.61 -10.68 -13.93
C GLU A 60 -0.30 -10.07 -13.43
N ILE A 61 -0.20 -8.73 -13.31
CA ILE A 61 1.03 -8.09 -12.86
C ILE A 61 1.34 -8.43 -11.39
N ILE A 62 0.33 -8.53 -10.55
CA ILE A 62 0.50 -8.95 -9.15
C ILE A 62 1.01 -10.40 -9.11
N LYS A 63 0.34 -11.30 -9.83
CA LYS A 63 0.75 -12.69 -9.87
C LYS A 63 2.16 -12.87 -10.42
N PHE A 64 2.47 -12.22 -11.54
CA PHE A 64 3.82 -12.24 -12.12
C PHE A 64 4.87 -11.76 -11.10
N THR A 65 4.60 -10.65 -10.43
CA THR A 65 5.56 -10.08 -9.47
C THR A 65 5.79 -11.01 -8.28
N VAL A 66 4.72 -11.60 -7.71
CA VAL A 66 4.82 -12.57 -6.62
C VAL A 66 5.66 -13.78 -7.03
N ASP A 67 5.37 -14.35 -8.20
CA ASP A 67 6.07 -15.52 -8.73
C ASP A 67 7.56 -15.19 -9.02
N TYR A 68 7.82 -14.03 -9.66
CA TYR A 68 9.16 -13.62 -10.04
C TYR A 68 10.04 -13.24 -8.85
N VAL A 69 9.50 -12.49 -7.90
CA VAL A 69 10.24 -12.14 -6.65
C VAL A 69 10.53 -13.39 -5.83
N ASN A 70 9.65 -14.38 -5.86
CA ASN A 70 9.84 -15.70 -5.25
C ASN A 70 10.37 -15.62 -3.81
N LYS A 71 9.71 -14.81 -2.97
CA LYS A 71 10.02 -14.63 -1.55
C LYS A 71 11.42 -14.05 -1.23
N ARG A 72 12.12 -13.48 -2.21
CA ARG A 72 13.39 -12.77 -1.96
C ARG A 72 13.20 -11.55 -1.04
N VAL A 73 12.09 -10.85 -1.22
CA VAL A 73 11.58 -9.79 -0.33
C VAL A 73 10.05 -9.86 -0.30
N PRO A 74 9.36 -9.21 0.66
CA PRO A 74 7.91 -9.11 0.64
C PRO A 74 7.39 -8.39 -0.61
N VAL A 75 6.30 -8.92 -1.20
CA VAL A 75 5.54 -8.28 -2.28
C VAL A 75 4.25 -7.73 -1.69
N ILE A 76 4.04 -6.44 -1.85
CA ILE A 76 2.88 -5.70 -1.37
C ILE A 76 2.05 -5.25 -2.56
N ALA A 77 0.79 -5.68 -2.64
CA ALA A 77 -0.08 -5.35 -3.77
C ALA A 77 -0.95 -4.12 -3.48
N GLY A 78 -0.97 -3.15 -4.38
CA GLY A 78 -1.90 -2.03 -4.34
C GLY A 78 -3.29 -2.47 -4.79
N THR A 79 -4.27 -2.45 -3.88
CA THR A 79 -5.63 -2.97 -4.13
C THR A 79 -6.73 -1.99 -3.72
N GLY A 80 -6.37 -0.77 -3.31
CA GLY A 80 -7.32 0.24 -2.88
C GLY A 80 -8.18 0.77 -4.03
N SER A 81 -9.44 1.07 -3.73
CA SER A 81 -10.40 1.71 -4.62
C SER A 81 -11.35 2.59 -3.81
N ASN A 82 -12.04 3.52 -4.49
CA ASN A 82 -13.12 4.30 -3.87
C ASN A 82 -14.47 3.54 -3.85
N ASP A 83 -14.56 2.36 -4.47
CA ASP A 83 -15.65 1.39 -4.31
C ASP A 83 -15.18 0.26 -3.40
N THR A 84 -15.85 0.07 -2.26
CA THR A 84 -15.49 -0.95 -1.27
C THR A 84 -15.57 -2.38 -1.84
N ARG A 85 -16.57 -2.68 -2.66
CA ARG A 85 -16.75 -4.02 -3.27
C ARG A 85 -15.63 -4.32 -4.25
N TYR A 86 -15.27 -3.32 -5.06
CA TYR A 86 -14.18 -3.46 -6.00
C TYR A 86 -12.84 -3.62 -5.28
N ALA A 87 -12.58 -2.83 -4.23
CA ALA A 87 -11.39 -2.99 -3.38
C ALA A 87 -11.32 -4.39 -2.74
N ILE A 88 -12.45 -4.96 -2.29
CA ILE A 88 -12.52 -6.34 -1.78
C ILE A 88 -12.12 -7.34 -2.87
N ASN A 89 -12.68 -7.22 -4.08
CA ASN A 89 -12.38 -8.13 -5.18
C ASN A 89 -10.89 -8.12 -5.55
N LEU A 90 -10.30 -6.93 -5.73
CA LEU A 90 -8.87 -6.77 -6.00
C LEU A 90 -8.01 -7.36 -4.86
N SER A 91 -8.41 -7.11 -3.62
CA SER A 91 -7.70 -7.58 -2.42
C SER A 91 -7.73 -9.10 -2.28
N GLN A 92 -8.88 -9.72 -2.53
CA GLN A 92 -9.03 -11.18 -2.53
C GLN A 92 -8.20 -11.85 -3.64
N HIS A 93 -8.11 -11.19 -4.81
CA HIS A 93 -7.28 -11.70 -5.90
C HIS A 93 -5.79 -11.66 -5.52
N ALA A 94 -5.31 -10.53 -4.98
CA ALA A 94 -3.93 -10.38 -4.54
C ALA A 94 -3.56 -11.35 -3.40
N ASP A 95 -4.46 -11.56 -2.43
CA ASP A 95 -4.31 -12.57 -1.36
C ASP A 95 -4.14 -13.98 -1.95
N LYS A 96 -5.01 -14.37 -2.88
CA LYS A 96 -4.93 -15.67 -3.58
C LYS A 96 -3.67 -15.80 -4.45
N ALA A 97 -3.21 -14.72 -5.06
CA ALA A 97 -1.97 -14.70 -5.84
C ALA A 97 -0.71 -14.85 -4.96
N GLY A 98 -0.83 -14.71 -3.64
CA GLY A 98 0.26 -14.91 -2.69
C GLY A 98 1.04 -13.65 -2.32
N ALA A 99 0.44 -12.46 -2.48
CA ALA A 99 0.99 -11.23 -1.95
C ALA A 99 1.20 -11.33 -0.43
N ASP A 100 2.27 -10.70 0.08
CA ASP A 100 2.59 -10.76 1.51
C ASP A 100 1.83 -9.71 2.33
N ALA A 101 1.35 -8.65 1.67
CA ALA A 101 0.48 -7.62 2.25
C ALA A 101 -0.27 -6.85 1.16
N LEU A 102 -1.27 -6.07 1.57
CA LEU A 102 -2.04 -5.20 0.68
C LEU A 102 -1.81 -3.74 1.05
N LEU A 103 -1.64 -2.87 0.05
CA LEU A 103 -1.62 -1.42 0.22
C LEU A 103 -2.98 -0.86 -0.23
N VAL A 104 -3.75 -0.34 0.73
CA VAL A 104 -5.13 0.11 0.48
C VAL A 104 -5.24 1.60 0.76
N VAL A 105 -5.38 2.39 -0.31
CA VAL A 105 -5.57 3.84 -0.23
C VAL A 105 -6.97 4.18 0.28
N THR A 106 -7.10 5.32 0.97
CA THR A 106 -8.41 5.87 1.33
C THR A 106 -9.28 6.07 0.09
N PRO A 107 -10.63 5.87 0.18
CA PRO A 107 -11.52 6.18 -0.93
C PRO A 107 -11.32 7.61 -1.43
N TYR A 108 -10.91 7.75 -2.67
CA TYR A 108 -10.60 9.02 -3.31
C TYR A 108 -11.83 9.58 -4.05
N TYR A 109 -11.84 10.90 -4.26
CA TYR A 109 -12.82 11.63 -5.04
C TYR A 109 -14.20 11.79 -4.38
N ASN A 110 -14.86 10.72 -3.93
CA ASN A 110 -16.22 10.71 -3.36
C ASN A 110 -16.29 11.12 -1.87
N LYS A 111 -15.17 11.45 -1.22
CA LYS A 111 -15.08 12.08 0.11
C LYS A 111 -15.92 11.40 1.19
N CYS A 112 -15.57 10.19 1.56
CA CYS A 112 -16.25 9.48 2.63
C CYS A 112 -16.02 10.11 4.02
N THR A 113 -16.92 9.80 4.98
CA THR A 113 -16.76 10.21 6.38
C THR A 113 -15.78 9.27 7.12
N GLN A 114 -15.32 9.67 8.33
CA GLN A 114 -14.48 8.81 9.16
C GLN A 114 -15.18 7.47 9.51
N LYS A 115 -16.47 7.50 9.81
CA LYS A 115 -17.27 6.27 9.98
C LYS A 115 -17.30 5.41 8.70
N GLY A 116 -17.32 6.07 7.54
CA GLY A 116 -17.22 5.40 6.24
C GLY A 116 -15.85 4.75 6.04
N LEU A 117 -14.73 5.43 6.41
CA LEU A 117 -13.39 4.87 6.37
C LEU A 117 -13.27 3.62 7.24
N ILE A 118 -13.77 3.65 8.49
CA ILE A 118 -13.77 2.49 9.38
C ILE A 118 -14.48 1.32 8.70
N LYS A 119 -15.70 1.52 8.20
CA LYS A 119 -16.46 0.45 7.53
C LYS A 119 -15.77 -0.06 6.27
N HIS A 120 -15.19 0.84 5.46
CA HIS A 120 -14.49 0.49 4.22
C HIS A 120 -13.31 -0.43 4.53
N PHE A 121 -12.38 0.01 5.38
CA PHE A 121 -11.18 -0.76 5.68
C PHE A 121 -11.48 -2.06 6.45
N THR A 122 -12.42 -2.03 7.40
CA THR A 122 -12.84 -3.23 8.13
C THR A 122 -13.46 -4.26 7.16
N SER A 123 -14.32 -3.81 6.23
CA SER A 123 -14.92 -4.72 5.24
C SER A 123 -13.87 -5.36 4.33
N ILE A 124 -12.82 -4.64 3.94
CA ILE A 124 -11.72 -5.23 3.17
C ILE A 124 -10.94 -6.23 4.03
N ALA A 125 -10.60 -5.85 5.25
CA ALA A 125 -9.82 -6.66 6.18
C ALA A 125 -10.53 -7.97 6.57
N ASP A 126 -11.85 -7.95 6.70
CA ASP A 126 -12.67 -9.14 6.97
C ASP A 126 -12.68 -10.16 5.83
N ASN A 127 -12.34 -9.74 4.60
CA ASN A 127 -12.43 -10.57 3.40
C ASN A 127 -11.07 -11.06 2.86
N VAL A 128 -9.97 -10.84 3.58
CA VAL A 128 -8.62 -11.27 3.19
C VAL A 128 -7.91 -11.96 4.34
N ASN A 129 -6.79 -12.65 4.07
CA ASN A 129 -5.98 -13.32 5.09
C ASN A 129 -4.63 -12.64 5.35
N VAL A 130 -4.19 -11.79 4.45
CA VAL A 130 -2.91 -11.07 4.55
C VAL A 130 -3.07 -9.71 5.25
N PRO A 131 -2.00 -9.15 5.82
CA PRO A 131 -2.06 -7.85 6.49
C PRO A 131 -2.31 -6.71 5.51
N ILE A 132 -2.98 -5.67 6.02
CA ILE A 132 -3.28 -4.44 5.28
C ILE A 132 -2.39 -3.30 5.78
N ILE A 133 -1.85 -2.54 4.84
CA ILE A 133 -1.21 -1.25 5.01
C ILE A 133 -2.22 -0.18 4.58
N LEU A 134 -2.70 0.61 5.51
CA LEU A 134 -3.54 1.77 5.20
C LEU A 134 -2.69 2.82 4.47
N TYR A 135 -3.19 3.40 3.39
CA TYR A 135 -2.49 4.47 2.69
C TYR A 135 -3.25 5.79 2.80
N ASP A 136 -2.67 6.73 3.54
CA ASP A 136 -3.24 8.06 3.78
C ASP A 136 -2.47 9.12 2.99
N VAL A 137 -3.15 9.70 1.99
CA VAL A 137 -2.58 10.71 1.08
C VAL A 137 -3.64 11.77 0.71
N PRO A 138 -4.08 12.57 1.69
CA PRO A 138 -5.21 13.50 1.51
C PRO A 138 -5.01 14.52 0.39
N SER A 139 -3.77 14.84 0.01
CA SER A 139 -3.46 15.69 -1.15
C SER A 139 -3.93 15.11 -2.48
N ARG A 140 -4.06 13.78 -2.58
CA ARG A 140 -4.57 13.08 -3.78
C ARG A 140 -6.00 12.62 -3.64
N THR A 141 -6.41 12.18 -2.44
CA THR A 141 -7.72 11.55 -2.22
C THR A 141 -8.81 12.53 -1.81
N GLY A 142 -8.43 13.67 -1.23
CA GLY A 142 -9.35 14.65 -0.66
C GLY A 142 -9.96 14.22 0.70
N VAL A 143 -9.47 13.13 1.29
CA VAL A 143 -9.85 12.67 2.64
C VAL A 143 -8.64 12.10 3.36
N GLY A 144 -8.44 12.50 4.62
CA GLY A 144 -7.42 11.94 5.52
C GLY A 144 -8.05 11.10 6.61
N ILE A 145 -7.25 10.26 7.25
CA ILE A 145 -7.64 9.43 8.39
C ILE A 145 -7.28 10.18 9.68
N THR A 146 -8.26 10.42 10.57
CA THR A 146 -7.97 11.08 11.86
C THR A 146 -7.29 10.13 12.86
N PRO A 147 -6.56 10.65 13.88
CA PRO A 147 -5.92 9.82 14.89
C PRO A 147 -6.88 8.86 15.60
N GLU A 148 -8.11 9.31 15.90
CA GLU A 148 -9.12 8.46 16.53
C GLU A 148 -9.62 7.34 15.59
N THR A 149 -9.68 7.63 14.30
CA THR A 149 -10.04 6.63 13.29
C THR A 149 -8.94 5.58 13.14
N TYR A 150 -7.67 5.98 13.17
CA TYR A 150 -6.55 5.03 13.23
C TYR A 150 -6.61 4.15 14.47
N ALA A 151 -6.88 4.74 15.65
CA ALA A 151 -6.99 3.98 16.89
C ALA A 151 -8.08 2.90 16.82
N VAL A 152 -9.22 3.20 16.20
CA VAL A 152 -10.28 2.20 15.97
C VAL A 152 -9.84 1.12 14.98
N LEU A 153 -9.23 1.52 13.85
CA LEU A 153 -8.76 0.58 12.82
C LEU A 153 -7.63 -0.33 13.33
N ALA A 154 -6.79 0.16 14.22
CA ALA A 154 -5.68 -0.58 14.84
C ALA A 154 -6.14 -1.77 15.70
N GLU A 155 -7.41 -1.82 16.10
CA GLU A 155 -7.97 -2.96 16.83
C GLU A 155 -8.24 -4.17 15.93
N HIS A 156 -8.26 -3.96 14.60
CA HIS A 156 -8.48 -5.05 13.67
C HIS A 156 -7.19 -5.84 13.41
N PRO A 157 -7.15 -7.17 13.63
CA PRO A 157 -5.91 -7.95 13.61
C PRO A 157 -5.19 -7.99 12.26
N ARG A 158 -5.87 -7.69 11.15
CA ARG A 158 -5.26 -7.64 9.81
C ARG A 158 -4.82 -6.25 9.39
N ILE A 159 -5.22 -5.19 10.08
CA ILE A 159 -4.75 -3.83 9.82
C ILE A 159 -3.44 -3.66 10.60
N ALA A 160 -2.31 -3.72 9.90
CA ALA A 160 -1.00 -3.89 10.53
C ALA A 160 -0.07 -2.68 10.38
N ALA A 161 -0.33 -1.82 9.40
CA ALA A 161 0.59 -0.73 9.08
C ALA A 161 -0.10 0.46 8.40
N VAL A 162 0.66 1.54 8.28
CA VAL A 162 0.28 2.79 7.60
C VAL A 162 1.41 3.21 6.67
N LYS A 163 1.08 3.51 5.41
CA LYS A 163 1.88 4.39 4.54
C LYS A 163 1.36 5.80 4.75
N GLU A 164 2.15 6.60 5.44
CA GLU A 164 1.82 7.95 5.87
C GLU A 164 2.32 8.98 4.84
N ALA A 165 1.41 9.66 4.17
CA ALA A 165 1.70 10.71 3.21
C ALA A 165 0.80 11.94 3.37
N SER A 166 0.30 12.18 4.59
CA SER A 166 -0.52 13.35 4.90
C SER A 166 0.28 14.66 4.89
N GLY A 167 1.57 14.59 5.18
CA GLY A 167 2.41 15.77 5.35
C GLY A 167 2.29 16.43 6.73
N ASN A 168 1.50 15.89 7.66
CA ASN A 168 1.22 16.46 8.96
C ASN A 168 1.91 15.69 10.10
N ILE A 169 3.17 16.03 10.36
CA ILE A 169 3.98 15.38 11.41
C ILE A 169 3.34 15.46 12.80
N SER A 170 2.65 16.57 13.13
CA SER A 170 1.96 16.69 14.41
C SER A 170 0.85 15.65 14.56
N GLN A 171 0.04 15.44 13.51
CA GLN A 171 -0.98 14.40 13.49
C GLN A 171 -0.36 13.00 13.56
N VAL A 172 0.77 12.78 12.88
CA VAL A 172 1.50 11.51 12.96
C VAL A 172 1.94 11.22 14.39
N ALA A 173 2.53 12.20 15.07
CA ALA A 173 2.95 12.05 16.46
C ALA A 173 1.77 11.71 17.39
N GLU A 174 0.63 12.39 17.22
CA GLU A 174 -0.60 12.10 17.93
C GLU A 174 -1.10 10.67 17.65
N THR A 175 -1.18 10.28 16.37
CA THR A 175 -1.60 8.94 15.96
C THR A 175 -0.69 7.86 16.56
N MET A 176 0.63 8.06 16.51
CA MET A 176 1.60 7.12 17.09
C MET A 176 1.49 7.03 18.62
N SER A 177 1.10 8.11 19.30
CA SER A 177 0.83 8.05 20.74
C SER A 177 -0.41 7.21 21.10
N LEU A 178 -1.40 7.14 20.21
CA LEU A 178 -2.63 6.40 20.42
C LEU A 178 -2.52 4.91 20.01
N CYS A 179 -1.79 4.60 18.94
CA CYS A 179 -1.78 3.25 18.36
C CYS A 179 -0.44 2.83 17.72
N GLY A 180 0.65 3.53 18.02
CA GLY A 180 1.97 3.19 17.47
C GLY A 180 2.56 1.88 17.98
N ASP A 181 2.01 1.30 19.02
CA ASP A 181 2.31 -0.05 19.51
C ASP A 181 1.64 -1.16 18.67
N LYS A 182 0.54 -0.83 17.98
CA LYS A 182 -0.25 -1.75 17.15
C LYS A 182 0.03 -1.61 15.66
N LEU A 183 0.26 -0.38 15.17
CA LEU A 183 0.50 -0.08 13.76
C LEU A 183 1.96 0.23 13.48
N THR A 184 2.49 -0.37 12.41
CA THR A 184 3.80 0.00 11.87
C THR A 184 3.65 1.16 10.89
N PHE A 185 4.44 2.22 11.05
CA PHE A 185 4.42 3.37 10.15
C PHE A 185 5.56 3.32 9.13
N TYR A 186 5.25 3.67 7.89
CA TYR A 186 6.17 3.89 6.78
C TYR A 186 5.94 5.29 6.21
N SER A 187 7.01 6.05 5.95
CA SER A 187 6.88 7.33 5.26
C SER A 187 6.46 7.09 3.81
N GLY A 188 5.49 7.85 3.34
CA GLY A 188 5.10 7.93 1.93
C GLY A 188 5.62 9.19 1.23
N ASN A 189 6.34 10.07 1.97
CA ASN A 189 6.95 11.29 1.49
C ASN A 189 8.45 11.28 1.77
N ASP A 190 9.28 11.51 0.76
CA ASP A 190 10.73 11.41 0.86
C ASP A 190 11.32 12.46 1.81
N ASP A 191 10.78 13.68 1.81
CA ASP A 191 11.20 14.78 2.70
C ASP A 191 10.82 14.55 4.17
N GLN A 192 9.97 13.55 4.45
CA GLN A 192 9.51 13.24 5.81
C GLN A 192 10.05 11.91 6.36
N ILE A 193 10.94 11.23 5.64
CA ILE A 193 11.53 9.96 6.08
C ILE A 193 12.21 10.12 7.45
N VAL A 194 13.12 11.08 7.58
CA VAL A 194 13.88 11.29 8.83
C VAL A 194 12.98 11.68 10.00
N PRO A 195 12.06 12.65 9.86
CA PRO A 195 11.09 12.96 10.90
C PRO A 195 10.26 11.76 11.36
N LEU A 196 9.73 10.96 10.43
CA LEU A 196 8.92 9.79 10.78
C LEU A 196 9.77 8.69 11.45
N LEU A 197 10.98 8.44 11.00
CA LEU A 197 11.89 7.49 11.65
C LEU A 197 12.21 7.93 13.09
N SER A 198 12.36 9.24 13.33
CA SER A 198 12.58 9.79 14.68
C SER A 198 11.38 9.57 15.61
N LEU A 199 10.17 9.51 15.06
CA LEU A 199 8.95 9.18 15.81
C LEU A 199 8.77 7.66 16.00
N GLY A 200 9.55 6.80 15.32
CA GLY A 200 9.49 5.34 15.48
C GLY A 200 9.00 4.57 14.27
N ALA A 201 8.79 5.22 13.11
CA ALA A 201 8.50 4.55 11.86
C ALA A 201 9.60 3.52 11.51
N LYS A 202 9.29 2.54 10.66
CA LYS A 202 10.18 1.41 10.36
C LYS A 202 10.79 1.47 8.98
N GLY A 203 10.43 2.46 8.18
CA GLY A 203 10.95 2.61 6.84
C GLY A 203 10.14 3.57 5.97
N VAL A 204 10.28 3.40 4.69
CA VAL A 204 9.65 4.22 3.64
C VAL A 204 8.99 3.33 2.60
N ILE A 205 7.89 3.82 2.02
CA ILE A 205 7.27 3.29 0.80
C ILE A 205 7.21 4.44 -0.20
N SER A 206 8.17 4.49 -1.11
CA SER A 206 8.28 5.58 -2.10
C SER A 206 8.42 5.03 -3.51
#